data_98cfeaab2477b0c755b33f274b6cf18d
#
_entry.id   98cfeaab2477b0c755b33f274b6cf18d
#
_cell.length_a   1.000
_cell.length_b   1.000
_cell.length_c   1.000
_cell.angle_alpha   90.00
_cell.angle_beta   90.00
_cell.angle_gamma   90.00
#
_symmetry.space_group_name_H-M   'P 1'
#
loop_
_entity.id
_entity.type
_entity.pdbx_description
1 polymer ?
#
loop_
_entity_poly.entity_id
_entity_poly.type
_entity_poly.pdbx_seq_one_letter_code
_entity_poly.pdbx_strand_id
1 'polypeptide(L)'
;MNEKLNNYYNKFNEDKRLETRHGIIEFQTTIKNIEEVLSNFKNPKILDVGAGTGKYSLYLDSLGYDITAVELVKHNLKVIESKNKNIKAYLGNALNLDFLGSNTYDVILLFGPVYHLFGNDKILAIKEAIKHLNNNGYLMIVYCLNDFAILKHGFIDSNILDNTRYDKNYLIKDNESNLYSFDTIDSIDNINKLCHLKREKIFSQEGLTEYIRPIINKMTPEEFTKYLDFHLKRCDSPYYLGLSRHVVDIVKKS
;
A
#
# COMPACT_ATOMS: atom_id res chain seq x y z
N MET A 1 -13.44 13.58 4.31
CA MET A 1 -12.43 12.48 4.27
C MET A 1 -11.41 12.55 5.42
N ASN A 2 -10.69 13.65 5.62
CA ASN A 2 -9.62 13.76 6.64
C ASN A 2 -10.08 13.43 8.08
N GLU A 3 -11.28 13.87 8.50
CA GLU A 3 -11.78 13.64 9.85
C GLU A 3 -12.04 12.13 10.12
N LYS A 4 -12.57 11.41 9.12
CA LYS A 4 -12.87 9.98 9.21
C LYS A 4 -11.58 9.16 9.29
N LEU A 5 -10.58 9.46 8.45
CA LEU A 5 -9.26 8.85 8.50
C LEU A 5 -8.57 9.13 9.85
N ASN A 6 -8.60 10.38 10.32
CA ASN A 6 -8.06 10.75 11.61
C ASN A 6 -8.71 9.94 12.74
N ASN A 7 -10.04 9.82 12.75
CA ASN A 7 -10.78 9.07 13.77
C ASN A 7 -10.47 7.56 13.73
N TYR A 8 -10.24 7.00 12.55
CA TYR A 8 -9.85 5.61 12.37
C TYR A 8 -8.43 5.37 12.88
N TYR A 9 -7.44 6.10 12.37
CA TYR A 9 -6.03 5.89 12.70
C TYR A 9 -5.65 6.32 14.12
N ASN A 10 -6.40 7.23 14.75
CA ASN A 10 -6.22 7.53 16.17
C ASN A 10 -6.60 6.37 17.10
N LYS A 11 -7.45 5.45 16.62
CA LYS A 11 -7.93 4.27 17.40
C LYS A 11 -7.21 2.98 16.98
N PHE A 12 -6.63 2.95 15.79
CA PHE A 12 -6.03 1.77 15.20
C PHE A 12 -4.51 1.74 15.43
N ASN A 13 -4.01 0.65 16.01
CA ASN A 13 -2.58 0.50 16.24
C ASN A 13 -1.94 -0.27 15.08
N GLU A 14 -1.45 0.48 14.09
CA GLU A 14 -0.82 -0.06 12.88
C GLU A 14 0.45 -0.86 13.19
N ASP A 15 1.25 -0.44 14.16
CA ASP A 15 2.46 -1.16 14.56
C ASP A 15 2.14 -2.58 15.03
N LYS A 16 1.13 -2.72 15.92
CA LYS A 16 0.69 -4.05 16.39
C LYS A 16 0.14 -4.91 15.25
N ARG A 17 -0.53 -4.32 14.27
CA ARG A 17 -1.04 -5.04 13.11
C ARG A 17 0.10 -5.70 12.34
N LEU A 18 1.17 -4.95 12.07
CA LEU A 18 2.32 -5.42 11.30
C LEU A 18 3.26 -6.37 12.07
N GLU A 19 3.05 -6.53 13.39
CA GLU A 19 3.73 -7.54 14.22
C GLU A 19 2.99 -8.89 14.24
N THR A 20 1.74 -8.93 13.79
CA THR A 20 1.00 -10.19 13.67
C THR A 20 1.52 -11.02 12.51
N ARG A 21 1.27 -12.34 12.50
CA ARG A 21 1.76 -13.22 11.44
C ARG A 21 1.36 -12.78 10.04
N HIS A 22 0.12 -12.36 9.84
CA HIS A 22 -0.32 -11.84 8.55
C HIS A 22 0.35 -10.50 8.21
N GLY A 23 0.57 -9.63 9.19
CA GLY A 23 1.32 -8.38 9.00
C GLY A 23 2.80 -8.62 8.68
N ILE A 24 3.41 -9.65 9.26
CA ILE A 24 4.79 -10.07 8.92
C ILE A 24 4.87 -10.50 7.44
N ILE A 25 3.87 -11.25 6.95
CA ILE A 25 3.84 -11.67 5.53
C ILE A 25 3.74 -10.44 4.63
N GLU A 26 2.80 -9.53 4.90
CA GLU A 26 2.65 -8.27 4.17
C GLU A 26 3.96 -7.47 4.15
N PHE A 27 4.56 -7.27 5.32
CA PHE A 27 5.79 -6.50 5.46
C PHE A 27 6.97 -7.14 4.74
N GLN A 28 7.25 -8.44 4.96
CA GLN A 28 8.37 -9.14 4.35
C GLN A 28 8.25 -9.23 2.83
N THR A 29 7.03 -9.44 2.32
CA THR A 29 6.78 -9.46 0.88
C THR A 29 7.05 -8.08 0.26
N THR A 30 6.59 -7.03 0.92
CA THR A 30 6.76 -5.66 0.44
C THR A 30 8.23 -5.25 0.47
N ILE A 31 8.94 -5.51 1.58
CA ILE A 31 10.38 -5.19 1.72
C ILE A 31 11.21 -5.91 0.67
N LYS A 32 10.99 -7.21 0.45
CA LYS A 32 11.68 -7.97 -0.61
C LYS A 32 11.58 -7.26 -1.96
N ASN A 33 10.39 -6.79 -2.34
CA ASN A 33 10.17 -6.12 -3.62
C ASN A 33 10.71 -4.67 -3.63
N ILE A 34 10.70 -3.96 -2.50
CA ILE A 34 11.37 -2.66 -2.37
C ILE A 34 12.88 -2.83 -2.57
N GLU A 35 13.50 -3.79 -1.89
CA GLU A 35 14.95 -4.06 -2.01
C GLU A 35 15.34 -4.46 -3.44
N GLU A 36 14.50 -5.25 -4.13
CA GLU A 36 14.69 -5.56 -5.56
C GLU A 36 14.69 -4.29 -6.42
N VAL A 37 13.77 -3.35 -6.18
CA VAL A 37 13.74 -2.06 -6.88
C VAL A 37 14.95 -1.22 -6.52
N LEU A 38 15.31 -1.11 -5.24
CA LEU A 38 16.43 -0.31 -4.75
C LEU A 38 17.78 -0.80 -5.29
N SER A 39 17.92 -2.09 -5.58
CA SER A 39 19.14 -2.66 -6.17
C SER A 39 19.50 -2.09 -7.54
N ASN A 40 18.58 -1.42 -8.21
CA ASN A 40 18.84 -0.73 -9.48
C ASN A 40 19.57 0.61 -9.31
N PHE A 41 19.81 1.07 -8.09
CA PHE A 41 20.37 2.39 -7.80
C PHE A 41 21.58 2.28 -6.86
N LYS A 42 22.49 3.25 -6.95
CA LYS A 42 23.66 3.28 -6.09
C LYS A 42 23.41 3.95 -4.73
N ASN A 43 22.66 5.01 -4.69
CA ASN A 43 22.28 5.75 -3.47
C ASN A 43 20.91 6.38 -3.69
N PRO A 44 19.82 5.59 -3.71
CA PRO A 44 18.50 6.10 -4.05
C PRO A 44 17.96 7.03 -2.98
N LYS A 45 17.26 8.08 -3.43
CA LYS A 45 16.38 8.89 -2.60
C LYS A 45 14.98 8.32 -2.63
N ILE A 46 14.40 8.13 -1.46
CA ILE A 46 13.09 7.48 -1.31
C ILE A 46 12.10 8.48 -0.73
N LEU A 47 10.88 8.51 -1.27
CA LEU A 47 9.74 9.21 -0.71
C LEU A 47 8.68 8.20 -0.30
N ASP A 48 8.23 8.26 0.96
CA ASP A 48 7.12 7.44 1.48
C ASP A 48 5.92 8.34 1.75
N VAL A 49 4.90 8.26 0.89
CA VAL A 49 3.67 9.07 0.97
C VAL A 49 2.56 8.26 1.62
N GLY A 50 2.07 8.75 2.76
CA GLY A 50 1.15 8.04 3.62
C GLY A 50 1.88 7.03 4.51
N ALA A 51 2.99 7.47 5.11
CA ALA A 51 3.92 6.62 5.84
C ALA A 51 3.33 5.93 7.09
N GLY A 52 2.11 6.32 7.51
CA GLY A 52 1.49 5.79 8.72
C GLY A 52 2.37 6.02 9.96
N THR A 53 2.61 5.00 10.75
CA THR A 53 3.52 5.04 11.91
C THR A 53 4.99 4.84 11.52
N GLY A 54 5.32 4.85 10.22
CA GLY A 54 6.67 4.84 9.68
C GLY A 54 7.31 3.46 9.56
N LYS A 55 6.55 2.38 9.48
CA LYS A 55 7.12 1.01 9.47
C LYS A 55 8.14 0.82 8.35
N TYR A 56 7.79 1.19 7.12
CA TYR A 56 8.71 1.11 5.97
C TYR A 56 9.78 2.18 6.03
N SER A 57 9.41 3.44 6.29
CA SER A 57 10.34 4.55 6.37
C SER A 57 11.45 4.31 7.38
N LEU A 58 11.12 3.91 8.62
CA LEU A 58 12.09 3.67 9.69
C LEU A 58 12.97 2.44 9.42
N TYR A 59 12.40 1.39 8.79
CA TYR A 59 13.18 0.23 8.39
C TYR A 59 14.23 0.61 7.33
N LEU A 60 13.83 1.34 6.29
CA LEU A 60 14.74 1.78 5.21
C LEU A 60 15.79 2.78 5.72
N ASP A 61 15.41 3.69 6.62
CA ASP A 61 16.33 4.60 7.29
C ASP A 61 17.38 3.83 8.11
N SER A 62 16.97 2.76 8.81
CA SER A 62 17.88 1.92 9.58
C SER A 62 18.91 1.17 8.73
N LEU A 63 18.63 0.99 7.43
CA LEU A 63 19.54 0.43 6.43
C LEU A 63 20.45 1.51 5.79
N GLY A 64 20.27 2.79 6.16
CA GLY A 64 21.10 3.91 5.69
C GLY A 64 20.59 4.57 4.40
N TYR A 65 19.35 4.32 3.97
CA TYR A 65 18.75 4.99 2.82
C TYR A 65 18.33 6.44 3.13
N ASP A 66 18.48 7.35 2.17
CA ASP A 66 17.96 8.73 2.25
C ASP A 66 16.44 8.71 2.00
N ILE A 67 15.65 8.74 3.07
CA ILE A 67 14.21 8.66 3.01
C ILE A 67 13.53 9.93 3.54
N THR A 68 12.48 10.34 2.83
CA THR A 68 11.55 11.38 3.26
C THR A 68 10.16 10.76 3.45
N ALA A 69 9.56 10.96 4.61
CA ALA A 69 8.21 10.49 4.93
C ALA A 69 7.20 11.65 4.88
N VAL A 70 6.03 11.38 4.32
CA VAL A 70 4.88 12.30 4.32
C VAL A 70 3.69 11.57 4.94
N GLU A 71 3.08 12.16 5.96
CA GLU A 71 1.94 11.56 6.66
C GLU A 71 0.83 12.59 6.88
N LEU A 72 -0.42 12.16 6.63
CA LEU A 72 -1.60 13.02 6.76
C LEU A 72 -2.05 13.18 8.22
N VAL A 73 -1.93 12.10 9.01
CA VAL A 73 -2.46 12.03 10.37
C VAL A 73 -1.38 12.48 11.35
N LYS A 74 -1.62 13.61 12.00
CA LYS A 74 -0.65 14.22 12.96
C LYS A 74 -0.21 13.26 14.07
N HIS A 75 -1.09 12.36 14.52
CA HIS A 75 -0.75 11.36 15.52
C HIS A 75 0.33 10.40 14.99
N ASN A 76 0.15 9.88 13.79
CA ASN A 76 1.11 8.97 13.15
C ASN A 76 2.46 9.64 12.91
N LEU A 77 2.46 10.90 12.44
CA LEU A 77 3.70 11.68 12.29
C LEU A 77 4.48 11.77 13.61
N LYS A 78 3.79 12.09 14.73
CA LYS A 78 4.43 12.12 16.04
C LYS A 78 5.01 10.76 16.45
N VAL A 79 4.38 9.65 16.05
CA VAL A 79 4.91 8.30 16.29
C VAL A 79 6.22 8.11 15.51
N ILE A 80 6.29 8.52 14.25
CA ILE A 80 7.54 8.47 13.46
C ILE A 80 8.64 9.27 14.16
N GLU A 81 8.37 10.54 14.48
CA GLU A 81 9.33 11.45 15.12
C GLU A 81 9.79 10.94 16.50
N SER A 82 8.91 10.25 17.24
CA SER A 82 9.26 9.65 18.53
C SER A 82 10.22 8.47 18.43
N LYS A 83 10.15 7.72 17.32
CA LYS A 83 11.01 6.55 17.05
C LYS A 83 12.36 6.96 16.45
N ASN A 84 12.39 7.99 15.63
CA ASN A 84 13.61 8.57 15.06
C ASN A 84 13.46 10.09 14.85
N LYS A 85 14.13 10.87 15.68
CA LYS A 85 14.09 12.34 15.63
C LYS A 85 14.81 12.95 14.42
N ASN A 86 15.66 12.19 13.77
CA ASN A 86 16.46 12.67 12.64
C ASN A 86 15.85 12.36 11.28
N ILE A 87 14.76 11.57 11.23
CA ILE A 87 14.09 11.26 9.97
C ILE A 87 13.43 12.51 9.38
N LYS A 88 13.54 12.69 8.07
CA LYS A 88 12.83 13.75 7.34
C LYS A 88 11.36 13.37 7.22
N ALA A 89 10.51 13.87 8.11
CA ALA A 89 9.09 13.57 8.11
C ALA A 89 8.26 14.85 8.12
N TYR A 90 7.21 14.88 7.29
CA TYR A 90 6.36 16.05 7.08
C TYR A 90 4.87 15.71 7.23
N LEU A 91 4.12 16.64 7.83
CA LEU A 91 2.66 16.59 7.77
C LEU A 91 2.21 17.04 6.38
N GLY A 92 1.55 16.16 5.62
CA GLY A 92 1.16 16.47 4.25
C GLY A 92 0.04 15.57 3.73
N ASN A 93 -0.54 15.99 2.60
CA ASN A 93 -1.61 15.29 1.91
C ASN A 93 -1.12 14.82 0.53
N ALA A 94 -1.34 13.55 0.20
CA ALA A 94 -0.99 12.99 -1.11
C ALA A 94 -1.63 13.72 -2.30
N LEU A 95 -2.71 14.48 -2.07
CA LEU A 95 -3.38 15.31 -3.09
C LEU A 95 -2.64 16.64 -3.38
N ASN A 96 -1.66 17.00 -2.57
CA ASN A 96 -0.81 18.17 -2.77
C ASN A 96 0.53 17.95 -2.09
N LEU A 97 1.57 17.76 -2.90
CA LEU A 97 2.95 17.58 -2.47
C LEU A 97 3.86 18.79 -2.81
N ASP A 98 3.27 19.94 -3.19
CA ASP A 98 4.01 21.14 -3.60
C ASP A 98 5.00 21.65 -2.55
N PHE A 99 4.76 21.36 -1.25
CA PHE A 99 5.67 21.73 -0.16
C PHE A 99 7.03 21.01 -0.23
N LEU A 100 7.15 19.92 -1.01
CA LEU A 100 8.42 19.25 -1.29
C LEU A 100 9.29 20.06 -2.28
N GLY A 101 8.72 21.11 -2.92
CA GLY A 101 9.41 21.97 -3.86
C GLY A 101 9.96 21.22 -5.07
N SER A 102 11.22 21.46 -5.41
CA SER A 102 11.90 20.79 -6.55
C SER A 102 12.56 19.46 -6.19
N ASN A 103 12.34 18.94 -4.99
CA ASN A 103 12.93 17.65 -4.61
C ASN A 103 12.36 16.53 -5.47
N THR A 104 13.25 15.65 -5.95
CA THR A 104 12.89 14.46 -6.72
C THR A 104 13.49 13.21 -6.10
N TYR A 105 12.86 12.07 -6.36
CA TYR A 105 13.13 10.79 -5.73
C TYR A 105 13.27 9.69 -6.77
N ASP A 106 14.10 8.70 -6.47
CA ASP A 106 14.32 7.54 -7.34
C ASP A 106 13.27 6.46 -7.12
N VAL A 107 12.76 6.36 -5.89
CA VAL A 107 11.68 5.45 -5.53
C VAL A 107 10.64 6.20 -4.70
N ILE A 108 9.37 6.09 -5.10
CA ILE A 108 8.25 6.64 -4.34
C ILE A 108 7.35 5.48 -3.91
N LEU A 109 7.10 5.40 -2.60
CA LEU A 109 6.14 4.48 -2.00
C LEU A 109 4.83 5.23 -1.79
N LEU A 110 3.74 4.75 -2.38
CA LEU A 110 2.40 5.30 -2.25
C LEU A 110 1.48 4.20 -1.69
N PHE A 111 1.72 3.83 -0.42
CA PHE A 111 1.19 2.62 0.17
C PHE A 111 -0.08 2.80 1.01
N GLY A 112 -0.42 4.01 1.39
CA GLY A 112 -1.60 4.30 2.19
C GLY A 112 -2.71 5.03 1.43
N PRO A 113 -2.39 6.11 0.72
CA PRO A 113 -3.39 7.07 0.26
C PRO A 113 -4.40 6.53 -0.75
N VAL A 114 -3.95 5.77 -1.77
CA VAL A 114 -4.76 5.48 -2.96
C VAL A 114 -6.04 4.72 -2.65
N TYR A 115 -6.00 3.75 -1.77
CA TYR A 115 -7.18 2.98 -1.39
C TYR A 115 -8.10 3.70 -0.39
N HIS A 116 -7.74 4.91 0.05
CA HIS A 116 -8.61 5.82 0.81
C HIS A 116 -9.19 6.94 -0.06
N LEU A 117 -8.80 7.01 -1.32
CA LEU A 117 -9.25 8.01 -2.27
C LEU A 117 -10.28 7.41 -3.24
N PHE A 118 -11.14 8.26 -3.82
CA PHE A 118 -12.22 7.86 -4.72
C PHE A 118 -12.14 8.64 -6.02
N GLY A 119 -12.53 8.00 -7.13
CA GLY A 119 -12.64 8.65 -8.43
C GLY A 119 -11.37 9.40 -8.85
N ASN A 120 -11.52 10.68 -9.20
CA ASN A 120 -10.43 11.52 -9.68
C ASN A 120 -9.32 11.78 -8.64
N ASP A 121 -9.61 11.70 -7.35
CA ASP A 121 -8.62 11.95 -6.30
C ASP A 121 -7.50 10.90 -6.32
N LYS A 122 -7.79 9.64 -6.72
CA LYS A 122 -6.74 8.62 -6.93
C LYS A 122 -5.76 9.08 -8.01
N ILE A 123 -6.30 9.52 -9.16
CA ILE A 123 -5.50 10.00 -10.29
C ILE A 123 -4.67 11.22 -9.88
N LEU A 124 -5.27 12.14 -9.11
CA LEU A 124 -4.58 13.33 -8.63
C LEU A 124 -3.40 12.95 -7.72
N ALA A 125 -3.60 12.09 -6.72
CA ALA A 125 -2.53 11.67 -5.82
C ALA A 125 -1.37 10.99 -6.56
N ILE A 126 -1.67 10.14 -7.55
CA ILE A 126 -0.66 9.50 -8.39
C ILE A 126 0.10 10.54 -9.22
N LYS A 127 -0.60 11.51 -9.83
CA LYS A 127 0.01 12.59 -10.60
C LYS A 127 0.87 13.51 -9.72
N GLU A 128 0.45 13.80 -8.49
CA GLU A 128 1.28 14.52 -7.52
C GLU A 128 2.58 13.77 -7.22
N ALA A 129 2.51 12.47 -6.95
CA ALA A 129 3.70 11.65 -6.75
C ALA A 129 4.63 11.65 -7.99
N ILE A 130 4.06 11.55 -9.21
CA ILE A 130 4.82 11.57 -10.47
C ILE A 130 5.61 12.88 -10.66
N LYS A 131 5.13 14.03 -10.20
CA LYS A 131 5.88 15.30 -10.28
C LYS A 131 7.23 15.21 -9.57
N HIS A 132 7.30 14.43 -8.50
CA HIS A 132 8.50 14.23 -7.70
C HIS A 132 9.30 12.97 -8.05
N LEU A 133 8.87 12.21 -9.05
CA LEU A 133 9.56 11.00 -9.50
C LEU A 133 10.65 11.35 -10.54
N ASN A 134 11.87 10.87 -10.35
CA ASN A 134 12.94 10.95 -11.33
C ASN A 134 12.58 10.19 -12.63
N ASN A 135 13.16 10.56 -13.77
CA ASN A 135 12.80 9.98 -15.08
C ASN A 135 12.97 8.44 -15.16
N ASN A 136 13.95 7.88 -14.44
CA ASN A 136 14.18 6.43 -14.37
C ASN A 136 13.70 5.84 -13.03
N GLY A 137 12.96 6.63 -12.26
CA GLY A 137 12.48 6.24 -10.94
C GLY A 137 11.32 5.26 -10.99
N TYR A 138 11.06 4.62 -9.87
CA TYR A 138 9.95 3.70 -9.67
C TYR A 138 8.91 4.30 -8.73
N LEU A 139 7.66 4.17 -9.09
CA LEU A 139 6.51 4.44 -8.22
C LEU A 139 5.88 3.10 -7.86
N MET A 140 5.74 2.82 -6.56
CA MET A 140 5.12 1.62 -6.03
C MET A 140 3.79 2.00 -5.37
N ILE A 141 2.67 1.47 -5.87
CA ILE A 141 1.32 1.87 -5.46
C ILE A 141 0.57 0.67 -4.89
N VAL A 142 -0.02 0.82 -3.71
CA VAL A 142 -0.89 -0.21 -3.12
C VAL A 142 -2.34 0.06 -3.46
N TYR A 143 -3.03 -1.00 -3.90
CA TYR A 143 -4.47 -1.02 -4.14
C TYR A 143 -5.15 -2.12 -3.31
N CYS A 144 -6.37 -1.88 -2.84
CA CYS A 144 -7.25 -2.91 -2.29
C CYS A 144 -8.07 -3.54 -3.42
N LEU A 145 -8.17 -4.87 -3.47
CA LEU A 145 -8.87 -5.55 -4.55
C LEU A 145 -10.34 -5.81 -4.25
N ASN A 146 -11.17 -5.56 -5.28
CA ASN A 146 -12.61 -5.76 -5.29
C ASN A 146 -13.00 -7.20 -4.95
N ASP A 147 -12.38 -8.18 -5.62
CA ASP A 147 -12.76 -9.57 -5.49
C ASP A 147 -12.47 -10.11 -4.09
N PHE A 148 -11.37 -9.67 -3.48
CA PHE A 148 -11.13 -9.95 -2.07
C PHE A 148 -12.27 -9.42 -1.19
N ALA A 149 -12.69 -8.17 -1.39
CA ALA A 149 -13.71 -7.56 -0.56
C ALA A 149 -15.06 -8.25 -0.72
N ILE A 150 -15.46 -8.62 -1.94
CA ILE A 150 -16.68 -9.40 -2.21
C ILE A 150 -16.59 -10.78 -1.55
N LEU A 151 -15.50 -11.52 -1.75
CA LEU A 151 -15.35 -12.87 -1.19
C LEU A 151 -15.29 -12.82 0.33
N LYS A 152 -14.43 -11.95 0.90
CA LYS A 152 -14.21 -11.90 2.35
C LYS A 152 -15.40 -11.28 3.07
N HIS A 153 -15.77 -10.05 2.71
CA HIS A 153 -16.82 -9.31 3.42
C HIS A 153 -18.22 -9.66 2.94
N GLY A 154 -18.39 -10.01 1.67
CA GLY A 154 -19.68 -10.47 1.14
C GLY A 154 -19.99 -11.89 1.59
N PHE A 155 -19.26 -12.88 1.10
CA PHE A 155 -19.61 -14.29 1.30
C PHE A 155 -19.14 -14.83 2.66
N ILE A 156 -17.88 -14.69 3.02
CA ILE A 156 -17.34 -15.29 4.26
C ILE A 156 -17.93 -14.62 5.50
N ASP A 157 -18.04 -13.28 5.50
CA ASP A 157 -18.62 -12.52 6.62
C ASP A 157 -20.16 -12.39 6.50
N SER A 158 -20.81 -13.10 5.52
CA SER A 158 -22.26 -13.22 5.33
C SER A 158 -23.01 -11.92 5.07
N ASN A 159 -22.38 -10.93 4.41
CA ASN A 159 -22.98 -9.64 4.07
C ASN A 159 -23.42 -9.54 2.60
N ILE A 160 -23.34 -10.64 1.82
CA ILE A 160 -23.57 -10.60 0.35
C ILE A 160 -25.01 -10.25 -0.02
N LEU A 161 -25.97 -10.40 0.87
CA LEU A 161 -27.36 -10.04 0.59
C LEU A 161 -27.62 -8.53 0.66
N ASP A 162 -26.67 -7.73 1.17
CA ASP A 162 -26.73 -6.27 1.12
C ASP A 162 -26.28 -5.77 -0.26
N ASN A 163 -27.17 -5.86 -1.25
CA ASN A 163 -26.92 -5.46 -2.64
C ASN A 163 -26.82 -3.95 -2.87
N THR A 164 -26.93 -3.14 -1.82
CA THR A 164 -26.71 -1.69 -1.92
C THR A 164 -25.24 -1.36 -2.12
N ARG A 165 -24.31 -2.25 -1.71
CA ARG A 165 -22.87 -2.03 -1.68
C ARG A 165 -22.15 -2.32 -2.99
N TYR A 166 -22.74 -3.07 -3.90
CA TYR A 166 -22.12 -3.47 -5.18
C TYR A 166 -23.14 -3.41 -6.33
N ASP A 167 -22.66 -3.47 -7.54
CA ASP A 167 -23.50 -3.50 -8.75
C ASP A 167 -23.81 -4.94 -9.20
N LYS A 168 -24.51 -5.08 -10.34
CA LYS A 168 -24.87 -6.36 -10.93
C LYS A 168 -23.68 -7.25 -11.34
N ASN A 169 -22.49 -6.67 -11.47
CA ASN A 169 -21.24 -7.34 -11.79
C ASN A 169 -20.37 -7.60 -10.55
N TYR A 170 -20.93 -7.40 -9.35
CA TYR A 170 -20.20 -7.49 -8.07
C TYR A 170 -19.07 -6.48 -7.95
N LEU A 171 -19.14 -5.34 -8.61
CA LEU A 171 -18.21 -4.25 -8.39
C LEU A 171 -18.70 -3.38 -7.23
N ILE A 172 -17.84 -3.20 -6.23
CA ILE A 172 -18.16 -2.38 -5.07
C ILE A 172 -18.31 -0.92 -5.53
N LYS A 173 -19.46 -0.34 -5.17
CA LYS A 173 -19.76 1.05 -5.53
C LYS A 173 -18.87 2.00 -4.75
N ASP A 174 -18.21 2.89 -5.46
CA ASP A 174 -17.48 3.99 -4.85
C ASP A 174 -18.45 4.86 -4.03
N ASN A 175 -18.13 5.01 -2.76
CA ASN A 175 -18.89 5.85 -1.85
C ASN A 175 -17.91 6.51 -0.87
N GLU A 176 -17.82 7.83 -0.94
CA GLU A 176 -16.93 8.63 -0.07
C GLU A 176 -17.24 8.49 1.43
N SER A 177 -18.41 7.92 1.76
CA SER A 177 -18.73 7.53 3.14
C SER A 177 -17.97 6.27 3.57
N ASN A 178 -17.43 5.46 2.66
CA ASN A 178 -16.59 4.31 2.97
C ASN A 178 -15.18 4.76 3.41
N LEU A 179 -14.49 3.89 4.15
CA LEU A 179 -13.10 4.12 4.50
C LEU A 179 -12.14 3.69 3.38
N TYR A 180 -12.54 2.67 2.62
CA TYR A 180 -11.73 2.06 1.56
C TYR A 180 -12.46 2.11 0.23
N SER A 181 -11.70 2.34 -0.83
CA SER A 181 -12.09 2.09 -2.22
C SER A 181 -11.41 0.81 -2.71
N PHE A 182 -12.05 0.15 -3.67
CA PHE A 182 -11.59 -1.13 -4.17
C PHE A 182 -11.42 -1.07 -5.68
N ASP A 183 -10.38 -1.72 -6.18
CA ASP A 183 -10.02 -1.74 -7.58
C ASP A 183 -10.02 -3.16 -8.13
N THR A 184 -10.23 -3.31 -9.43
CA THR A 184 -9.90 -4.52 -10.18
C THR A 184 -8.55 -4.35 -10.86
N ILE A 185 -7.92 -5.43 -11.32
CA ILE A 185 -6.68 -5.32 -12.11
C ILE A 185 -6.91 -4.45 -13.36
N ASP A 186 -8.07 -4.60 -14.01
CA ASP A 186 -8.43 -3.78 -15.18
C ASP A 186 -8.56 -2.29 -14.84
N SER A 187 -9.13 -1.95 -13.67
CA SER A 187 -9.20 -0.55 -13.23
C SER A 187 -7.83 0.03 -12.96
N ILE A 188 -6.92 -0.75 -12.36
CA ILE A 188 -5.52 -0.37 -12.13
C ILE A 188 -4.81 -0.12 -13.47
N ASP A 189 -5.02 -1.00 -14.47
CA ASP A 189 -4.48 -0.83 -15.81
C ASP A 189 -4.97 0.47 -16.48
N ASN A 190 -6.24 0.81 -16.28
CA ASN A 190 -6.81 2.07 -16.78
C ASN A 190 -6.21 3.29 -16.05
N ILE A 191 -6.01 3.22 -14.73
CA ILE A 191 -5.32 4.28 -13.97
C ILE A 191 -3.92 4.49 -14.51
N ASN A 192 -3.16 3.42 -14.75
CA ASN A 192 -1.81 3.52 -15.32
C ASN A 192 -1.80 4.21 -16.68
N LYS A 193 -2.75 3.87 -17.57
CA LYS A 193 -2.90 4.55 -18.88
C LYS A 193 -3.19 6.04 -18.72
N LEU A 194 -4.11 6.42 -17.83
CA LEU A 194 -4.48 7.81 -17.57
C LEU A 194 -3.34 8.64 -16.96
N CYS A 195 -2.44 7.98 -16.24
CA CYS A 195 -1.28 8.59 -15.61
C CYS A 195 0.01 8.49 -16.43
N HIS A 196 -0.05 7.91 -17.65
CA HIS A 196 1.12 7.65 -18.49
C HIS A 196 2.21 6.86 -17.75
N LEU A 197 1.80 5.76 -17.13
CA LEU A 197 2.66 4.85 -16.39
C LEU A 197 2.76 3.51 -17.11
N LYS A 198 3.94 2.92 -17.09
CA LYS A 198 4.22 1.57 -17.57
C LYS A 198 4.48 0.66 -16.38
N ARG A 199 3.72 -0.44 -16.29
CA ARG A 199 3.95 -1.46 -15.28
C ARG A 199 5.23 -2.23 -15.56
N GLU A 200 6.09 -2.34 -14.55
CA GLU A 200 7.27 -3.21 -14.54
C GLU A 200 6.95 -4.54 -13.85
N LYS A 201 6.16 -4.49 -12.75
CA LYS A 201 5.77 -5.66 -11.97
C LYS A 201 4.51 -5.36 -11.17
N ILE A 202 3.68 -6.37 -10.92
CA ILE A 202 2.63 -6.32 -9.92
C ILE A 202 2.74 -7.56 -9.04
N PHE A 203 2.53 -7.41 -7.74
CA PHE A 203 2.58 -8.53 -6.80
C PHE A 203 1.53 -8.41 -5.71
N SER A 204 1.17 -9.56 -5.16
CA SER A 204 0.26 -9.70 -4.03
C SER A 204 1.02 -9.52 -2.72
N GLN A 205 0.55 -8.65 -1.83
CA GLN A 205 1.20 -8.48 -0.51
C GLN A 205 0.96 -9.68 0.40
N GLU A 206 -0.26 -10.19 0.51
CA GLU A 206 -0.63 -11.25 1.43
C GLU A 206 -1.21 -12.50 0.77
N GLY A 207 -1.59 -12.46 -0.51
CA GLY A 207 -2.25 -13.56 -1.20
C GLY A 207 -3.49 -14.06 -0.47
N LEU A 208 -3.51 -15.37 -0.17
CA LEU A 208 -4.61 -16.02 0.54
C LEU A 208 -4.56 -15.89 2.06
N THR A 209 -3.57 -15.20 2.62
CA THR A 209 -3.29 -15.16 4.06
C THR A 209 -4.52 -14.72 4.88
N GLU A 210 -5.27 -13.71 4.40
CA GLU A 210 -6.45 -13.23 5.10
C GLU A 210 -7.60 -14.24 5.17
N TYR A 211 -7.75 -15.08 4.14
CA TYR A 211 -8.79 -16.14 4.13
C TYR A 211 -8.49 -17.27 5.12
N ILE A 212 -7.20 -17.59 5.28
CA ILE A 212 -6.73 -18.67 6.15
C ILE A 212 -6.08 -18.16 7.44
N ARG A 213 -6.35 -16.92 7.81
CA ARG A 213 -5.77 -16.25 8.99
C ARG A 213 -5.86 -17.07 10.29
N PRO A 214 -6.99 -17.74 10.63
CA PRO A 214 -7.06 -18.60 11.81
C PRO A 214 -6.07 -19.77 11.76
N ILE A 215 -5.79 -20.30 10.58
CA ILE A 215 -4.81 -21.38 10.36
C ILE A 215 -3.40 -20.83 10.54
N ILE A 216 -3.08 -19.72 9.89
CA ILE A 216 -1.77 -19.03 9.98
C ILE A 216 -1.41 -18.73 11.44
N ASN A 217 -2.39 -18.26 12.22
CA ASN A 217 -2.18 -17.92 13.63
C ASN A 217 -1.88 -19.14 14.54
N LYS A 218 -2.24 -20.35 14.10
CA LYS A 218 -2.01 -21.61 14.83
C LYS A 218 -0.76 -22.37 14.37
N MET A 219 -0.14 -21.98 13.28
CA MET A 219 1.09 -22.61 12.77
C MET A 219 2.20 -22.60 13.83
N THR A 220 3.02 -23.62 13.86
CA THR A 220 4.31 -23.58 14.57
C THR A 220 5.24 -22.54 13.92
N PRO A 221 6.30 -22.08 14.58
CA PRO A 221 7.28 -21.19 13.95
C PRO A 221 7.89 -21.75 12.66
N GLU A 222 8.14 -23.07 12.63
CA GLU A 222 8.70 -23.74 11.44
C GLU A 222 7.70 -23.78 10.28
N GLU A 223 6.44 -24.14 10.53
CA GLU A 223 5.37 -24.12 9.52
C GLU A 223 5.17 -22.70 8.96
N PHE A 224 5.17 -21.70 9.84
CA PHE A 224 5.04 -20.30 9.43
C PHE A 224 6.20 -19.85 8.55
N THR A 225 7.44 -20.25 8.87
CA THR A 225 8.62 -19.96 8.04
C THR A 225 8.48 -20.57 6.64
N LYS A 226 8.00 -21.81 6.55
CA LYS A 226 7.74 -22.47 5.27
C LYS A 226 6.61 -21.80 4.49
N TYR A 227 5.55 -21.36 5.17
CA TYR A 227 4.47 -20.64 4.53
C TYR A 227 4.94 -19.28 3.98
N LEU A 228 5.72 -18.54 4.73
CA LEU A 228 6.32 -17.29 4.29
C LEU A 228 7.22 -17.49 3.06
N ASP A 229 8.10 -18.48 3.07
CA ASP A 229 8.95 -18.83 1.92
C ASP A 229 8.11 -19.20 0.68
N PHE A 230 7.07 -20.01 0.87
CA PHE A 230 6.12 -20.33 -0.20
C PHE A 230 5.47 -19.07 -0.78
N HIS A 231 4.96 -18.17 0.09
CA HIS A 231 4.31 -16.94 -0.34
C HIS A 231 5.29 -16.03 -1.09
N LEU A 232 6.50 -15.81 -0.57
CA LEU A 232 7.54 -14.99 -1.21
C LEU A 232 7.94 -15.47 -2.60
N LYS A 233 7.81 -16.78 -2.88
CA LYS A 233 8.07 -17.38 -4.20
C LYS A 233 6.87 -17.30 -5.15
N ARG A 234 5.70 -16.94 -4.67
CA ARG A 234 4.45 -16.95 -5.43
C ARG A 234 3.74 -15.60 -5.51
N CYS A 235 4.17 -14.61 -4.75
CA CYS A 235 3.48 -13.32 -4.61
C CYS A 235 3.29 -12.58 -5.94
N ASP A 236 4.15 -12.80 -6.93
CA ASP A 236 4.09 -12.18 -8.27
C ASP A 236 3.41 -13.07 -9.33
N SER A 237 2.91 -14.25 -8.94
CA SER A 237 2.16 -15.12 -9.86
C SER A 237 0.83 -14.48 -10.26
N PRO A 238 0.51 -14.36 -11.56
CA PRO A 238 -0.76 -13.78 -12.01
C PRO A 238 -1.99 -14.55 -11.50
N TYR A 239 -1.85 -15.84 -11.23
CA TYR A 239 -2.92 -16.67 -10.67
C TYR A 239 -3.16 -16.43 -9.17
N TYR A 240 -2.29 -15.69 -8.51
CA TYR A 240 -2.33 -15.41 -7.07
C TYR A 240 -2.78 -13.99 -6.75
N LEU A 241 -2.72 -13.08 -7.73
CA LEU A 241 -2.99 -11.66 -7.55
C LEU A 241 -4.45 -11.38 -7.18
N GLY A 242 -5.40 -11.89 -7.96
CA GLY A 242 -6.82 -11.54 -7.86
C GLY A 242 -7.49 -11.89 -6.52
N LEU A 243 -6.88 -12.77 -5.74
CA LEU A 243 -7.38 -13.20 -4.44
C LEU A 243 -6.72 -12.46 -3.25
N SER A 244 -5.73 -11.63 -3.50
CA SER A 244 -5.08 -10.84 -2.44
C SER A 244 -5.97 -9.69 -1.99
N ARG A 245 -5.85 -9.34 -0.72
CA ARG A 245 -6.46 -8.11 -0.21
C ARG A 245 -5.81 -6.88 -0.83
N HIS A 246 -4.47 -6.87 -0.82
CA HIS A 246 -3.68 -5.80 -1.40
C HIS A 246 -2.78 -6.32 -2.52
N VAL A 247 -2.63 -5.50 -3.54
CA VAL A 247 -1.58 -5.66 -4.54
C VAL A 247 -0.73 -4.41 -4.59
N VAL A 248 0.55 -4.59 -4.89
CA VAL A 248 1.47 -3.49 -5.17
C VAL A 248 1.76 -3.47 -6.65
N ASP A 249 1.48 -2.36 -7.30
CA ASP A 249 1.83 -2.09 -8.69
C ASP A 249 3.12 -1.27 -8.74
N ILE A 250 4.16 -1.84 -9.35
CA ILE A 250 5.47 -1.20 -9.55
C ILE A 250 5.48 -0.65 -10.97
N VAL A 251 5.54 0.67 -11.08
CA VAL A 251 5.41 1.38 -12.36
C VAL A 251 6.52 2.40 -12.55
N LYS A 252 6.74 2.79 -13.82
CA LYS A 252 7.62 3.88 -14.26
C LYS A 252 6.85 4.88 -15.11
N LYS A 253 7.41 6.07 -15.28
CA LYS A 253 6.95 7.00 -16.34
C LYS A 253 7.10 6.32 -17.71
N SER A 254 6.04 6.42 -18.54
CA SER A 254 6.06 5.93 -19.94
C SER A 254 6.90 6.83 -20.81
#